data_de88d91d5b0986e81d76c12600248ecd
#
_entry.id   de88d91d5b0986e81d76c12600248ecd
#
_cell.length_a   1.000
_cell.length_b   1.000
_cell.length_c   1.000
_cell.angle_alpha   90.00
_cell.angle_beta   90.00
_cell.angle_gamma   90.00
#
_symmetry.space_group_name_H-M   'P 1'
#
loop_
_entity.id
_entity.type
_entity.pdbx_description
1 polymer ?
#
loop_
_entity_poly.entity_id
_entity_poly.type
_entity_poly.pdbx_seq_one_letter_code
_entity_poly.pdbx_strand_id
1 'polypeptide(L)'
;AAVLSLCLAIPAWATGSLDDAKKKKSSLEEEKKKTEAAIKSLEGLKSDAAAYVKKLDANLEAISDELSRLGKDIEVKEGQIETTKAELEDAKQVEKDQYESMKLRIKYMYEKGDSSYVDLLMESGSLSELLNKAEYIGKISAYDRQKLDEYVATKEQIQAKEAELEAEHGELLGLQEQ
;
A
#
# COMPACT_ATOMS: atom_id res chain seq x y z
N ALA A 1 -48.05 -0.60 -9.57
CA ALA A 1 -49.39 -1.14 -9.85
C ALA A 1 -50.42 -0.06 -9.60
N ALA A 2 -50.76 0.70 -10.61
CA ALA A 2 -51.94 1.55 -10.64
C ALA A 2 -52.54 1.38 -12.03
N VAL A 3 -53.41 0.38 -12.16
CA VAL A 3 -54.18 0.09 -13.36
C VAL A 3 -55.48 0.82 -13.30
N LEU A 4 -55.59 1.74 -14.19
CA LEU A 4 -56.75 2.27 -14.85
C LEU A 4 -58.01 1.41 -14.70
N SER A 5 -58.98 1.92 -13.98
CA SER A 5 -60.33 1.56 -14.14
C SER A 5 -61.08 2.78 -14.75
N LEU A 6 -61.14 2.82 -16.08
CA LEU A 6 -62.00 3.79 -16.79
C LEU A 6 -63.25 3.05 -17.24
N CYS A 7 -64.29 3.11 -16.39
CA CYS A 7 -65.61 2.64 -16.74
C CYS A 7 -66.18 3.46 -17.89
N LEU A 8 -66.49 2.76 -19.01
CA LEU A 8 -67.25 3.23 -20.14
C LEU A 8 -68.76 3.43 -19.73
N ALA A 9 -69.14 4.64 -19.51
CA ALA A 9 -70.53 5.03 -19.58
C ALA A 9 -70.83 5.34 -21.03
N ILE A 10 -71.56 4.44 -21.71
CA ILE A 10 -72.09 4.65 -23.05
C ILE A 10 -73.53 5.28 -22.91
N PRO A 11 -73.76 6.53 -23.28
CA PRO A 11 -75.07 7.01 -23.50
C PRO A 11 -75.56 6.57 -24.92
N ALA A 12 -76.58 5.73 -24.96
CA ALA A 12 -77.24 5.38 -26.18
C ALA A 12 -78.02 6.59 -26.71
N TRP A 13 -77.52 7.23 -27.75
CA TRP A 13 -78.27 8.09 -28.66
C TRP A 13 -77.79 7.78 -30.09
N ALA A 14 -78.54 6.91 -30.74
CA ALA A 14 -78.33 6.58 -32.13
C ALA A 14 -79.03 7.66 -33.00
N THR A 15 -78.27 8.60 -33.50
CA THR A 15 -78.41 9.29 -34.78
C THR A 15 -77.19 10.14 -35.06
N GLY A 16 -76.03 9.54 -35.08
CA GLY A 16 -74.81 10.18 -35.61
C GLY A 16 -74.72 9.82 -37.10
N SER A 17 -74.51 10.82 -37.96
CA SER A 17 -74.37 10.62 -39.39
C SER A 17 -73.08 9.74 -39.64
N LEU A 18 -73.07 9.02 -40.74
CA LEU A 18 -71.95 8.14 -41.16
C LEU A 18 -70.59 8.92 -41.17
N ASP A 19 -70.69 10.22 -41.33
CA ASP A 19 -69.48 11.13 -41.25
C ASP A 19 -68.99 11.33 -39.84
N ASP A 20 -69.81 11.36 -38.80
CA ASP A 20 -69.37 11.44 -37.40
C ASP A 20 -68.65 10.14 -36.94
N ALA A 21 -69.18 8.99 -37.42
CA ALA A 21 -68.53 7.70 -37.17
C ALA A 21 -67.20 7.58 -37.88
N LYS A 22 -67.03 8.09 -39.12
CA LYS A 22 -65.76 8.14 -39.84
C LYS A 22 -64.77 9.10 -39.18
N LYS A 23 -65.20 10.28 -38.73
CA LYS A 23 -64.36 11.22 -37.96
C LYS A 23 -63.90 10.62 -36.65
N LYS A 24 -64.73 9.96 -35.87
CA LYS A 24 -64.37 9.24 -34.67
C LYS A 24 -63.33 8.11 -34.95
N LYS A 25 -63.53 7.33 -36.00
CA LYS A 25 -62.60 6.29 -36.41
C LYS A 25 -61.29 6.85 -36.77
N SER A 26 -61.17 7.93 -37.55
CA SER A 26 -59.94 8.60 -37.90
C SER A 26 -59.20 9.17 -36.66
N SER A 27 -59.94 9.80 -35.73
CA SER A 27 -59.41 10.31 -34.47
C SER A 27 -58.84 9.19 -33.60
N LEU A 28 -59.57 8.05 -33.48
CA LEU A 28 -59.11 6.88 -32.73
C LEU A 28 -57.92 6.20 -33.39
N GLU A 29 -57.81 6.17 -34.70
CA GLU A 29 -56.61 5.65 -35.41
C GLU A 29 -55.43 6.55 -35.22
N GLU A 30 -55.64 7.86 -35.15
CA GLU A 30 -54.55 8.81 -34.86
C GLU A 30 -54.07 8.71 -33.40
N GLU A 31 -54.98 8.59 -32.42
CA GLU A 31 -54.67 8.33 -31.02
C GLU A 31 -53.94 6.98 -30.84
N LYS A 32 -54.37 5.95 -31.54
CA LYS A 32 -53.73 4.64 -31.55
C LYS A 32 -52.27 4.76 -32.03
N LYS A 33 -52.03 5.45 -33.15
CA LYS A 33 -50.69 5.68 -33.66
C LYS A 33 -49.80 6.47 -32.70
N LYS A 34 -50.34 7.51 -32.05
CA LYS A 34 -49.63 8.29 -31.01
C LYS A 34 -49.30 7.42 -29.81
N THR A 35 -50.20 6.58 -29.38
CA THR A 35 -50.02 5.67 -28.24
C THR A 35 -49.01 4.58 -28.59
N GLU A 36 -49.04 3.99 -29.78
CA GLU A 36 -48.04 3.02 -30.24
C GLU A 36 -46.66 3.64 -30.35
N ALA A 37 -46.51 4.88 -30.83
CA ALA A 37 -45.25 5.61 -30.87
C ALA A 37 -44.72 5.91 -29.48
N ALA A 38 -45.59 6.28 -28.54
CA ALA A 38 -45.25 6.51 -27.15
C ALA A 38 -44.76 5.21 -26.45
N ILE A 39 -45.45 4.09 -26.68
CA ILE A 39 -45.05 2.77 -26.17
C ILE A 39 -43.64 2.39 -26.69
N LYS A 40 -43.43 2.55 -27.99
CA LYS A 40 -42.09 2.24 -28.60
C LYS A 40 -40.98 3.13 -28.02
N SER A 41 -41.26 4.40 -27.79
CA SER A 41 -40.33 5.32 -27.13
C SER A 41 -40.03 4.89 -25.68
N LEU A 42 -41.04 4.51 -24.92
CA LEU A 42 -40.90 4.01 -23.54
C LEU A 42 -40.14 2.68 -23.48
N GLU A 43 -40.35 1.79 -24.44
CA GLU A 43 -39.58 0.54 -24.55
C GLU A 43 -38.11 0.82 -24.83
N GLY A 44 -37.81 1.78 -25.70
CA GLY A 44 -36.44 2.25 -25.93
C GLY A 44 -35.78 2.80 -24.66
N LEU A 45 -36.43 3.72 -23.97
CA LEU A 45 -35.96 4.28 -22.71
C LEU A 45 -35.76 3.21 -21.62
N LYS A 46 -36.64 2.22 -21.56
CA LYS A 46 -36.51 1.08 -20.63
C LYS A 46 -35.27 0.23 -20.95
N SER A 47 -35.00 -0.02 -22.23
CA SER A 47 -33.83 -0.75 -22.68
C SER A 47 -32.53 0.02 -22.33
N ASP A 48 -32.50 1.32 -22.60
CA ASP A 48 -31.35 2.18 -22.30
C ASP A 48 -31.11 2.27 -20.80
N ALA A 49 -32.16 2.40 -19.99
CA ALA A 49 -32.04 2.39 -18.53
C ALA A 49 -31.51 1.05 -18.01
N ALA A 50 -31.96 -0.07 -18.55
CA ALA A 50 -31.47 -1.39 -18.17
C ALA A 50 -30.00 -1.57 -18.54
N ALA A 51 -29.56 -1.10 -19.70
CA ALA A 51 -28.15 -1.12 -20.12
C ALA A 51 -27.27 -0.23 -19.21
N TYR A 52 -27.81 0.93 -18.83
CA TYR A 52 -27.11 1.83 -17.89
C TYR A 52 -26.93 1.21 -16.51
N VAL A 53 -27.98 0.59 -15.96
CA VAL A 53 -27.91 -0.13 -14.67
C VAL A 53 -26.87 -1.24 -14.73
N LYS A 54 -26.90 -2.06 -15.79
CA LYS A 54 -25.90 -3.13 -15.97
C LYS A 54 -24.46 -2.61 -16.02
N LYS A 55 -24.25 -1.46 -16.68
CA LYS A 55 -22.92 -0.81 -16.70
C LYS A 55 -22.52 -0.30 -15.32
N LEU A 56 -23.48 0.24 -14.58
CA LEU A 56 -23.23 0.73 -13.21
C LEU A 56 -22.88 -0.42 -12.26
N ASP A 57 -23.58 -1.54 -12.35
CA ASP A 57 -23.31 -2.75 -11.57
C ASP A 57 -21.89 -3.28 -11.85
N ALA A 58 -21.50 -3.34 -13.13
CA ALA A 58 -20.15 -3.76 -13.49
C ALA A 58 -19.06 -2.81 -12.97
N ASN A 59 -19.32 -1.50 -12.97
CA ASN A 59 -18.39 -0.53 -12.39
C ASN A 59 -18.29 -0.67 -10.86
N LEU A 60 -19.41 -0.91 -10.17
CA LEU A 60 -19.42 -1.16 -8.73
C LEU A 60 -18.64 -2.42 -8.36
N GLU A 61 -18.80 -3.50 -9.13
CA GLU A 61 -18.04 -4.73 -8.94
C GLU A 61 -16.52 -4.47 -9.11
N ALA A 62 -16.12 -3.78 -10.19
CA ALA A 62 -14.72 -3.43 -10.44
C ALA A 62 -14.13 -2.56 -9.33
N ILE A 63 -14.85 -1.56 -8.83
CA ILE A 63 -14.43 -0.71 -7.72
C ILE A 63 -14.32 -1.53 -6.42
N SER A 64 -15.25 -2.43 -6.16
CA SER A 64 -15.21 -3.31 -4.98
C SER A 64 -13.99 -4.23 -4.99
N ASP A 65 -13.65 -4.79 -6.16
CA ASP A 65 -12.47 -5.64 -6.33
C ASP A 65 -11.18 -4.82 -6.13
N GLU A 66 -11.14 -3.60 -6.65
CA GLU A 66 -10.00 -2.70 -6.50
C GLU A 66 -9.79 -2.28 -5.05
N LEU A 67 -10.87 -1.93 -4.34
CA LEU A 67 -10.82 -1.63 -2.90
C LEU A 67 -10.34 -2.84 -2.07
N SER A 68 -10.77 -4.04 -2.43
CA SER A 68 -10.32 -5.27 -1.75
C SER A 68 -8.82 -5.52 -1.97
N ARG A 69 -8.33 -5.28 -3.19
CA ARG A 69 -6.90 -5.41 -3.52
C ARG A 69 -6.08 -4.36 -2.76
N LEU A 70 -6.51 -3.11 -2.82
CA LEU A 70 -5.83 -2.00 -2.14
C LEU A 70 -5.75 -2.22 -0.63
N GLY A 71 -6.81 -2.73 -0.01
CA GLY A 71 -6.82 -3.11 1.41
C GLY A 71 -5.75 -4.15 1.76
N LYS A 72 -5.57 -5.16 0.89
CA LYS A 72 -4.50 -6.15 1.08
C LYS A 72 -3.11 -5.58 0.88
N ASP A 73 -2.94 -4.70 -0.11
CA ASP A 73 -1.66 -4.06 -0.39
C ASP A 73 -1.23 -3.16 0.79
N ILE A 74 -2.18 -2.46 1.41
CA ILE A 74 -1.96 -1.67 2.64
C ILE A 74 -1.54 -2.58 3.79
N GLU A 75 -2.25 -3.68 4.05
CA GLU A 75 -1.91 -4.64 5.13
C GLU A 75 -0.50 -5.22 4.95
N VAL A 76 -0.14 -5.60 3.73
CA VAL A 76 1.21 -6.09 3.41
C VAL A 76 2.27 -5.00 3.68
N LYS A 77 2.01 -3.77 3.26
CA LYS A 77 2.95 -2.66 3.44
C LYS A 77 3.11 -2.29 4.92
N GLU A 78 2.03 -2.30 5.70
CA GLU A 78 2.08 -2.10 7.16
C GLU A 78 2.93 -3.19 7.84
N GLY A 79 2.79 -4.45 7.41
CA GLY A 79 3.63 -5.56 7.90
C GLY A 79 5.11 -5.40 7.55
N GLN A 80 5.44 -4.89 6.35
CA GLN A 80 6.82 -4.58 5.96
C GLN A 80 7.40 -3.48 6.85
N ILE A 81 6.68 -2.38 7.03
CA ILE A 81 7.07 -1.27 7.90
C ILE A 81 7.37 -1.74 9.32
N GLU A 82 6.54 -2.60 9.89
CA GLU A 82 6.75 -3.14 11.23
C GLU A 82 8.00 -4.01 11.30
N THR A 83 8.25 -4.81 10.27
CA THR A 83 9.47 -5.63 10.17
C THR A 83 10.72 -4.75 10.05
N THR A 84 10.71 -3.76 9.17
CA THR A 84 11.83 -2.83 8.99
C THR A 84 12.12 -2.04 10.28
N LYS A 85 11.08 -1.63 11.02
CA LYS A 85 11.23 -0.99 12.34
C LYS A 85 11.92 -1.90 13.36
N ALA A 86 11.51 -3.17 13.44
CA ALA A 86 12.12 -4.12 14.35
C ALA A 86 13.59 -4.35 14.02
N GLU A 87 13.92 -4.54 12.74
CA GLU A 87 15.31 -4.71 12.27
C GLU A 87 16.16 -3.46 12.52
N LEU A 88 15.56 -2.27 12.39
CA LEU A 88 16.23 -1.01 12.68
C LEU A 88 16.55 -0.87 14.18
N GLU A 89 15.62 -1.25 15.05
CA GLU A 89 15.82 -1.21 16.51
C GLU A 89 16.90 -2.21 16.93
N ASP A 90 16.89 -3.42 16.37
CA ASP A 90 17.94 -4.43 16.61
C ASP A 90 19.31 -3.93 16.16
N ALA A 91 19.40 -3.31 14.98
CA ALA A 91 20.65 -2.73 14.48
C ALA A 91 21.16 -1.58 15.38
N LYS A 92 20.27 -0.73 15.89
CA LYS A 92 20.62 0.34 16.84
C LYS A 92 21.10 -0.21 18.19
N GLN A 93 20.54 -1.31 18.65
CA GLN A 93 21.03 -1.97 19.87
C GLN A 93 22.43 -2.56 19.64
N VAL A 94 22.67 -3.22 18.51
CA VAL A 94 23.99 -3.73 18.13
C VAL A 94 25.01 -2.59 18.03
N GLU A 95 24.67 -1.47 17.39
CA GLU A 95 25.52 -0.28 17.28
C GLU A 95 25.92 0.24 18.66
N LYS A 96 24.97 0.35 19.57
CA LYS A 96 25.19 0.81 20.94
C LYS A 96 26.16 -0.12 21.70
N ASP A 97 25.98 -1.43 21.60
CA ASP A 97 26.83 -2.42 22.26
C ASP A 97 28.25 -2.40 21.68
N GLN A 98 28.39 -2.26 20.37
CA GLN A 98 29.68 -2.08 19.69
C GLN A 98 30.37 -0.79 20.15
N TYR A 99 29.61 0.33 20.22
CA TYR A 99 30.14 1.62 20.67
C TYR A 99 30.65 1.55 22.10
N GLU A 100 29.91 1.00 23.06
CA GLU A 100 30.32 0.87 24.45
C GLU A 100 31.57 -0.06 24.59
N SER A 101 31.63 -1.14 23.83
CA SER A 101 32.77 -2.04 23.78
C SER A 101 34.01 -1.32 23.26
N MET A 102 33.89 -0.58 22.16
CA MET A 102 35.02 0.19 21.59
C MET A 102 35.47 1.31 22.53
N LYS A 103 34.57 2.01 23.19
CA LYS A 103 34.85 3.06 24.16
C LYS A 103 35.70 2.52 25.35
N LEU A 104 35.31 1.37 25.90
CA LEU A 104 36.09 0.69 26.93
C LEU A 104 37.51 0.33 26.40
N ARG A 105 37.60 -0.12 25.17
CA ARG A 105 38.87 -0.47 24.55
C ARG A 105 39.79 0.76 24.36
N ILE A 106 39.24 1.84 23.82
CA ILE A 106 39.93 3.12 23.62
C ILE A 106 40.41 3.67 24.99
N LYS A 107 39.52 3.62 26.00
CA LYS A 107 39.87 4.03 27.36
C LYS A 107 41.06 3.23 27.90
N TYR A 108 41.03 1.90 27.76
CA TYR A 108 42.12 1.03 28.18
C TYR A 108 43.45 1.37 27.47
N MET A 109 43.41 1.57 26.14
CA MET A 109 44.59 1.96 25.34
C MET A 109 45.13 3.31 25.78
N TYR A 110 44.26 4.29 26.07
CA TYR A 110 44.68 5.61 26.56
C TYR A 110 45.32 5.55 27.96
N GLU A 111 44.70 4.82 28.89
CA GLU A 111 45.17 4.70 30.29
C GLU A 111 46.51 3.91 30.39
N LYS A 112 46.71 2.92 29.57
CA LYS A 112 47.92 2.07 29.56
C LYS A 112 49.01 2.61 28.67
N GLY A 113 48.66 3.43 27.66
CA GLY A 113 49.63 4.07 26.72
C GLY A 113 50.28 3.10 25.74
N ASP A 114 50.88 3.64 24.68
CA ASP A 114 51.70 2.88 23.72
C ASP A 114 52.96 2.26 24.35
N SER A 115 53.43 2.84 25.46
CA SER A 115 54.54 2.29 26.23
C SER A 115 54.26 0.87 26.73
N SER A 116 53.03 0.53 27.03
CA SER A 116 52.66 -0.81 27.51
C SER A 116 53.02 -1.94 26.54
N TYR A 117 52.92 -1.71 25.22
CA TYR A 117 53.29 -2.72 24.22
C TYR A 117 54.81 -2.78 24.06
N VAL A 118 55.50 -1.63 24.13
CA VAL A 118 56.98 -1.57 24.09
C VAL A 118 57.55 -2.21 25.35
N ASP A 119 57.01 -1.89 26.52
CA ASP A 119 57.42 -2.48 27.80
C ASP A 119 57.23 -4.01 27.79
N LEU A 120 56.06 -4.48 27.29
CA LEU A 120 55.77 -5.89 27.16
C LEU A 120 56.80 -6.63 26.26
N LEU A 121 57.21 -5.98 25.16
CA LEU A 121 58.27 -6.53 24.28
C LEU A 121 59.65 -6.52 24.94
N MET A 122 60.00 -5.42 25.63
CA MET A 122 61.28 -5.27 26.30
C MET A 122 61.48 -6.20 27.51
N GLU A 123 60.39 -6.62 28.16
CA GLU A 123 60.39 -7.62 29.24
C GLU A 123 60.64 -9.06 28.75
N SER A 124 60.89 -9.28 27.46
CA SER A 124 61.08 -10.60 26.92
C SER A 124 62.44 -11.14 27.24
N GLY A 125 62.49 -12.31 27.87
CA GLY A 125 63.75 -12.98 28.26
C GLY A 125 64.41 -13.76 27.12
N SER A 126 63.78 -13.90 25.98
CA SER A 126 64.32 -14.61 24.81
C SER A 126 63.67 -14.08 23.50
N LEU A 127 64.39 -14.33 22.38
CA LEU A 127 63.93 -13.97 21.05
C LEU A 127 62.60 -14.66 20.70
N SER A 128 62.42 -15.90 21.10
CA SER A 128 61.19 -16.65 20.87
C SER A 128 60.01 -16.02 21.61
N GLU A 129 60.20 -15.57 22.84
CA GLU A 129 59.17 -14.89 23.64
C GLU A 129 58.83 -13.51 23.03
N LEU A 130 59.84 -12.76 22.58
CA LEU A 130 59.68 -11.49 21.87
C LEU A 130 58.79 -11.66 20.63
N LEU A 131 59.08 -12.66 19.79
CA LEU A 131 58.31 -12.94 18.58
C LEU A 131 56.86 -13.33 18.90
N ASN A 132 56.62 -14.15 19.91
CA ASN A 132 55.30 -14.54 20.34
C ASN A 132 54.50 -13.33 20.87
N LYS A 133 55.14 -12.44 21.66
CA LYS A 133 54.48 -11.20 22.14
C LYS A 133 54.16 -10.23 21.00
N ALA A 134 55.08 -10.10 20.02
CA ALA A 134 54.84 -9.27 18.83
C ALA A 134 53.70 -9.80 17.98
N GLU A 135 53.59 -11.12 17.77
CA GLU A 135 52.47 -11.75 17.09
C GLU A 135 51.14 -11.51 17.84
N TYR A 136 51.14 -11.61 19.17
CA TYR A 136 49.97 -11.33 20.01
C TYR A 136 49.49 -9.88 19.86
N ILE A 137 50.42 -8.90 19.90
CA ILE A 137 50.08 -7.47 19.67
C ILE A 137 49.48 -7.28 18.28
N GLY A 138 50.05 -7.93 17.25
CA GLY A 138 49.54 -7.89 15.88
C GLY A 138 48.08 -8.41 15.79
N LYS A 139 47.80 -9.52 16.48
CA LYS A 139 46.43 -10.10 16.55
C LYS A 139 45.42 -9.15 17.25
N ILE A 140 45.85 -8.49 18.31
CA ILE A 140 45.03 -7.48 19.00
C ILE A 140 44.71 -6.31 18.07
N SER A 141 45.70 -5.76 17.38
CA SER A 141 45.51 -4.64 16.45
C SER A 141 44.57 -5.02 15.28
N ALA A 142 44.73 -6.25 14.76
CA ALA A 142 43.86 -6.76 13.71
C ALA A 142 42.39 -6.91 14.19
N TYR A 143 42.20 -7.42 15.40
CA TYR A 143 40.92 -7.54 16.05
C TYR A 143 40.25 -6.16 16.27
N ASP A 144 40.99 -5.18 16.79
CA ASP A 144 40.50 -3.83 17.01
C ASP A 144 40.07 -3.17 15.69
N ARG A 145 40.84 -3.37 14.62
CA ARG A 145 40.48 -2.88 13.28
C ARG A 145 39.23 -3.54 12.74
N GLN A 146 39.13 -4.86 12.88
CA GLN A 146 37.95 -5.58 12.50
C GLN A 146 36.67 -5.05 13.23
N LYS A 147 36.80 -4.80 14.56
CA LYS A 147 35.65 -4.26 15.35
C LYS A 147 35.26 -2.84 14.92
N LEU A 148 36.23 -2.01 14.52
CA LEU A 148 35.92 -0.71 13.94
C LEU A 148 35.18 -0.82 12.59
N ASP A 149 35.65 -1.72 11.73
CA ASP A 149 35.02 -1.95 10.42
C ASP A 149 33.60 -2.49 10.59
N GLU A 150 33.38 -3.42 11.54
CA GLU A 150 32.02 -3.91 11.89
C GLU A 150 31.13 -2.78 12.39
N TYR A 151 31.63 -1.86 13.22
CA TYR A 151 30.86 -0.71 13.71
C TYR A 151 30.47 0.24 12.57
N VAL A 152 31.40 0.55 11.66
CA VAL A 152 31.13 1.39 10.49
C VAL A 152 30.04 0.74 9.62
N ALA A 153 30.19 -0.56 9.34
CA ALA A 153 29.21 -1.30 8.54
C ALA A 153 27.80 -1.31 9.19
N THR A 154 27.72 -1.46 10.52
CA THR A 154 26.47 -1.38 11.27
C THR A 154 25.82 0.02 11.13
N LYS A 155 26.61 1.09 11.20
CA LYS A 155 26.11 2.46 10.98
C LYS A 155 25.56 2.69 9.57
N GLU A 156 26.26 2.18 8.56
CA GLU A 156 25.80 2.24 7.17
C GLU A 156 24.48 1.46 6.99
N GLN A 157 24.37 0.30 7.64
CA GLN A 157 23.16 -0.50 7.65
C GLN A 157 21.97 0.24 8.30
N ILE A 158 22.20 0.92 9.42
CA ILE A 158 21.17 1.74 10.09
C ILE A 158 20.69 2.86 9.16
N GLN A 159 21.61 3.58 8.50
CA GLN A 159 21.23 4.64 7.57
C GLN A 159 20.43 4.11 6.38
N ALA A 160 20.82 2.96 5.84
CA ALA A 160 20.06 2.31 4.76
C ALA A 160 18.64 1.92 5.20
N LYS A 161 18.51 1.35 6.42
CA LYS A 161 17.22 0.98 6.99
C LYS A 161 16.32 2.19 7.32
N GLU A 162 16.89 3.29 7.76
CA GLU A 162 16.15 4.53 7.98
C GLU A 162 15.60 5.09 6.66
N ALA A 163 16.40 5.06 5.59
CA ALA A 163 15.96 5.48 4.26
C ALA A 163 14.90 4.53 3.68
N GLU A 164 15.05 3.21 3.88
CA GLU A 164 14.05 2.20 3.49
C GLU A 164 12.72 2.44 4.18
N LEU A 165 12.74 2.67 5.50
CA LEU A 165 11.54 2.96 6.29
C LEU A 165 10.83 4.23 5.84
N GLU A 166 11.58 5.29 5.52
CA GLU A 166 11.00 6.54 4.99
C GLU A 166 10.33 6.32 3.63
N ALA A 167 10.96 5.54 2.74
CA ALA A 167 10.39 5.17 1.45
C ALA A 167 9.11 4.33 1.62
N GLU A 168 9.11 3.32 2.49
CA GLU A 168 7.94 2.48 2.80
C GLU A 168 6.77 3.30 3.36
N HIS A 169 7.03 4.26 4.23
CA HIS A 169 6.00 5.20 4.71
C HIS A 169 5.43 6.06 3.59
N GLY A 170 6.28 6.54 2.67
CA GLY A 170 5.83 7.30 1.50
C GLY A 170 4.93 6.47 0.58
N GLU A 171 5.28 5.21 0.34
CA GLU A 171 4.45 4.28 -0.43
C GLU A 171 3.11 3.98 0.25
N LEU A 172 3.11 3.76 1.58
CA LEU A 172 1.89 3.53 2.35
C LEU A 172 0.92 4.72 2.25
N LEU A 173 1.42 5.95 2.39
CA LEU A 173 0.61 7.15 2.21
C LEU A 173 0.02 7.24 0.80
N GLY A 174 0.81 6.92 -0.23
CA GLY A 174 0.33 6.87 -1.60
C GLY A 174 -0.79 5.83 -1.84
N LEU A 175 -0.74 4.68 -1.17
CA LEU A 175 -1.81 3.68 -1.20
C LEU A 175 -3.08 4.13 -0.47
N GLN A 176 -2.94 4.89 0.62
CA GLN A 176 -4.08 5.41 1.40
C GLN A 176 -4.81 6.57 0.72
N GLU A 177 -4.15 7.26 -0.24
CA GLU A 177 -4.75 8.37 -1.00
C GLU A 177 -5.48 7.90 -2.29
N GLN A 178 -5.35 6.64 -2.70
CA GLN A 178 -6.03 6.04 -3.86
C GLN A 178 -7.46 5.62 -3.54
#